data_0cd78f6c981bee1fcb9a67c1ccfcfb9f
#
_entry.id   0cd78f6c981bee1fcb9a67c1ccfcfb9f
#
_cell.length_a   1.000
_cell.length_b   1.000
_cell.length_c   1.000
_cell.angle_alpha   90.00
_cell.angle_beta   90.00
_cell.angle_gamma   90.00
#
_symmetry.space_group_name_H-M   'P 1'
#
loop_
_entity.id
_entity.type
_entity.pdbx_description
1 polymer ?
#
loop_
_entity_poly.entity_id
_entity_poly.type
_entity_poly.pdbx_seq_one_letter_code
_entity_poly.pdbx_strand_id
1 'polypeptide(L)'
;MSTTHNLGLGERFTGSYRSEVFDLSLSGSVNYNLVRNSKQENSNRETFDYYIGGNTNVNLPWQISISTDINCRFKDGYTGGLNNNEVLWNAQISKNFLKNNSGTIRFKIYDILKQQSSLSRSISETMMSDTEYNTLGSYFMVHFVYRFNTLGGKAPGRRGPG
;
A
#
# COMPACT_ATOMS: atom_id res chain seq x y z
N MET A 1 -41.99 -12.14 4.71
CA MET A 1 -40.54 -12.35 4.79
C MET A 1 -39.86 -11.30 3.94
N SER A 2 -38.78 -10.71 4.40
CA SER A 2 -37.90 -9.85 3.57
C SER A 2 -36.82 -10.74 3.01
N THR A 3 -36.54 -10.63 1.72
CA THR A 3 -35.48 -11.38 1.06
C THR A 3 -34.43 -10.41 0.55
N THR A 4 -33.18 -10.64 0.89
CA THR A 4 -32.04 -9.86 0.40
C THR A 4 -31.21 -10.74 -0.52
N HIS A 5 -30.91 -10.24 -1.69
CA HIS A 5 -30.02 -10.87 -2.66
C HIS A 5 -28.74 -10.05 -2.77
N ASN A 6 -27.60 -10.72 -2.62
CA ASN A 6 -26.28 -10.12 -2.74
C ASN A 6 -25.53 -10.83 -3.86
N LEU A 7 -24.94 -10.03 -4.75
CA LEU A 7 -24.02 -10.50 -5.76
C LEU A 7 -22.71 -9.70 -5.62
N GLY A 8 -21.61 -10.41 -5.40
CA GLY A 8 -20.26 -9.84 -5.38
C GLY A 8 -19.44 -10.47 -6.49
N LEU A 9 -18.83 -9.65 -7.33
CA LEU A 9 -17.89 -10.07 -8.36
C LEU A 9 -16.62 -9.28 -8.19
N GLY A 10 -15.47 -9.96 -8.22
CA GLY A 10 -14.18 -9.32 -8.08
C GLY A 10 -13.12 -9.97 -8.93
N GLU A 11 -12.32 -9.14 -9.58
CA GLU A 11 -11.17 -9.55 -10.36
C GLU A 11 -9.91 -8.83 -9.85
N ARG A 12 -8.79 -9.54 -9.86
CA ARG A 12 -7.49 -9.00 -9.48
C ARG A 12 -6.43 -9.42 -10.49
N PHE A 13 -5.56 -8.50 -10.84
CA PHE A 13 -4.37 -8.77 -11.62
C PHE A 13 -3.12 -8.26 -10.89
N THR A 14 -1.99 -8.91 -11.15
CA THR A 14 -0.69 -8.50 -10.65
C THR A 14 0.35 -8.85 -11.69
N GLY A 15 1.20 -7.91 -12.02
CA GLY A 15 2.34 -8.09 -12.91
C GLY A 15 3.60 -7.54 -12.27
N SER A 16 4.72 -8.20 -12.47
CA SER A 16 6.02 -7.71 -11.99
C SER A 16 7.10 -7.96 -13.02
N TYR A 17 8.00 -7.00 -13.10
CA TYR A 17 9.23 -7.08 -13.89
C TYR A 17 10.41 -6.76 -12.99
N ARG A 18 11.46 -7.55 -13.09
CA ARG A 18 12.68 -7.37 -12.30
C ARG A 18 13.90 -7.47 -13.18
N SER A 19 14.81 -6.51 -13.02
CA SER A 19 16.14 -6.53 -13.58
C SER A 19 17.17 -6.14 -12.52
N GLU A 20 18.46 -6.14 -12.87
CA GLU A 20 19.51 -5.73 -11.92
C GLU A 20 19.40 -4.27 -11.48
N VAL A 21 18.89 -3.41 -12.33
CA VAL A 21 18.81 -1.94 -12.12
C VAL A 21 17.43 -1.49 -11.76
N PHE A 22 16.39 -2.20 -12.22
CA PHE A 22 15.00 -1.71 -12.16
C PHE A 22 14.04 -2.83 -11.78
N ASP A 23 13.26 -2.59 -10.74
CA ASP A 23 12.13 -3.42 -10.34
C ASP A 23 10.83 -2.64 -10.52
N LEU A 24 9.83 -3.26 -11.13
CA LEU A 24 8.48 -2.71 -11.29
C LEU A 24 7.47 -3.76 -10.87
N SER A 25 6.49 -3.36 -10.09
CA SER A 25 5.31 -4.19 -9.80
C SER A 25 4.05 -3.35 -9.99
N LEU A 26 3.09 -3.92 -10.68
CA LEU A 26 1.77 -3.34 -10.92
C LEU A 26 0.71 -4.28 -10.40
N SER A 27 -0.32 -3.74 -9.78
CA SER A 27 -1.47 -4.49 -9.30
C SER A 27 -2.74 -3.70 -9.55
N GLY A 28 -3.83 -4.41 -9.78
CA GLY A 28 -5.13 -3.80 -9.89
C GLY A 28 -6.22 -4.75 -9.47
N SER A 29 -7.33 -4.21 -9.03
CA SER A 29 -8.53 -4.99 -8.76
C SER A 29 -9.78 -4.17 -9.03
N VAL A 30 -10.83 -4.86 -9.41
CA VAL A 30 -12.19 -4.33 -9.56
C VAL A 30 -13.10 -5.20 -8.73
N ASN A 31 -13.92 -4.59 -7.89
CA ASN A 31 -14.94 -5.28 -7.12
C ASN A 31 -16.28 -4.63 -7.39
N TYR A 32 -17.23 -5.42 -7.82
CA TYR A 32 -18.62 -5.04 -8.03
C TYR A 32 -19.47 -5.68 -6.96
N ASN A 33 -20.31 -4.92 -6.30
CA ASN A 33 -21.26 -5.41 -5.31
C ASN A 33 -22.67 -4.89 -5.62
N LEU A 34 -23.60 -5.81 -5.72
CA LEU A 34 -25.03 -5.54 -5.91
C LEU A 34 -25.81 -6.09 -4.72
N VAL A 35 -26.53 -5.22 -4.05
CA VAL A 35 -27.45 -5.57 -2.96
C VAL A 35 -28.87 -5.21 -3.39
N ARG A 36 -29.77 -6.18 -3.40
CA ARG A 36 -31.19 -6.02 -3.70
C ARG A 36 -32.04 -6.52 -2.55
N ASN A 37 -32.91 -5.66 -2.06
CA ASN A 37 -33.83 -5.98 -0.97
C ASN A 37 -35.27 -5.91 -1.47
N SER A 38 -36.07 -6.95 -1.23
CA SER A 38 -37.43 -7.08 -1.77
C SER A 38 -38.47 -6.17 -1.09
N LYS A 39 -38.19 -5.65 0.11
CA LYS A 39 -39.11 -4.81 0.88
C LYS A 39 -38.64 -3.40 1.16
N GLN A 40 -37.34 -3.15 1.02
CA GLN A 40 -36.73 -1.85 1.25
C GLN A 40 -35.95 -1.43 0.00
N GLU A 41 -36.67 -0.89 -0.98
CA GLU A 41 -36.05 -0.44 -2.25
C GLU A 41 -34.96 0.61 -2.01
N ASN A 42 -35.08 1.44 -0.98
CA ASN A 42 -34.08 2.43 -0.57
C ASN A 42 -32.77 1.78 -0.05
N SER A 43 -32.79 0.48 0.23
CA SER A 43 -31.59 -0.30 0.62
C SER A 43 -30.90 -0.98 -0.56
N ASN A 44 -31.44 -0.84 -1.76
CA ASN A 44 -30.81 -1.34 -2.96
C ASN A 44 -29.55 -0.53 -3.26
N ARG A 45 -28.45 -1.22 -3.49
CA ARG A 45 -27.14 -0.58 -3.72
C ARG A 45 -26.39 -1.32 -4.80
N GLU A 46 -25.68 -0.53 -5.55
CA GLU A 46 -24.75 -0.99 -6.57
C GLU A 46 -23.47 -0.19 -6.41
N THR A 47 -22.38 -0.88 -6.08
CA THR A 47 -21.10 -0.23 -5.79
C THR A 47 -19.98 -0.85 -6.60
N PHE A 48 -19.06 0.01 -7.03
CA PHE A 48 -17.83 -0.36 -7.70
C PHE A 48 -16.63 0.16 -6.89
N ASP A 49 -15.70 -0.73 -6.58
CA ASP A 49 -14.43 -0.40 -5.98
C ASP A 49 -13.31 -0.74 -6.96
N TYR A 50 -12.54 0.24 -7.37
CA TYR A 50 -11.38 0.10 -8.24
C TYR A 50 -10.11 0.38 -7.45
N TYR A 51 -9.12 -0.47 -7.64
CA TYR A 51 -7.80 -0.26 -7.10
C TYR A 51 -6.75 -0.43 -8.20
N ILE A 52 -5.83 0.52 -8.25
CA ILE A 52 -4.64 0.44 -9.10
C ILE A 52 -3.45 0.81 -8.22
N GLY A 53 -2.47 -0.09 -8.14
CA GLY A 53 -1.25 0.12 -7.38
C GLY A 53 -0.02 -0.15 -8.24
N GLY A 54 1.01 0.62 -8.01
CA GLY A 54 2.32 0.42 -8.64
C GLY A 54 3.44 0.76 -7.69
N ASN A 55 4.50 -0.03 -7.72
CA ASN A 55 5.74 0.31 -7.07
C ASN A 55 6.92 0.10 -8.01
N THR A 56 7.91 0.95 -7.85
CA THR A 56 9.14 0.91 -8.65
C THR A 56 10.32 1.12 -7.73
N ASN A 57 11.40 0.38 -7.99
CA ASN A 57 12.69 0.59 -7.37
C ASN A 57 13.77 0.65 -8.45
N VAL A 58 14.60 1.68 -8.41
CA VAL A 58 15.70 1.90 -9.35
C VAL A 58 17.00 1.97 -8.56
N ASN A 59 17.94 1.09 -8.90
CA ASN A 59 19.28 1.08 -8.33
C ASN A 59 20.23 1.81 -9.27
N LEU A 60 20.69 2.96 -8.83
CA LEU A 60 21.63 3.79 -9.58
C LEU A 60 23.09 3.49 -9.19
N PRO A 61 24.06 3.86 -10.04
CA PRO A 61 25.47 3.87 -9.66
C PRO A 61 25.68 4.67 -8.37
N TRP A 62 26.83 4.49 -7.73
CA TRP A 62 27.22 5.15 -6.46
C TRP A 62 26.34 4.78 -5.26
N GLN A 63 25.70 3.59 -5.28
CA GLN A 63 24.89 3.08 -4.18
C GLN A 63 23.71 3.97 -3.79
N ILE A 64 23.12 4.59 -4.80
CA ILE A 64 21.88 5.35 -4.68
C ILE A 64 20.74 4.45 -5.15
N SER A 65 19.65 4.39 -4.39
CA SER A 65 18.40 3.78 -4.84
C SER A 65 17.24 4.74 -4.68
N ILE A 66 16.35 4.74 -5.66
CA ILE A 66 15.13 5.53 -5.69
C ILE A 66 13.98 4.55 -5.74
N SER A 67 13.03 4.70 -4.82
CA SER A 67 11.80 3.93 -4.82
C SER A 67 10.60 4.86 -4.80
N THR A 68 9.55 4.46 -5.50
CA THR A 68 8.28 5.15 -5.46
C THR A 68 7.14 4.16 -5.49
N ASP A 69 6.07 4.47 -4.79
CA ASP A 69 4.83 3.72 -4.81
C ASP A 69 3.63 4.65 -4.98
N ILE A 70 2.71 4.24 -5.81
CA ILE A 70 1.44 4.92 -6.05
C ILE A 70 0.30 3.93 -5.83
N ASN A 71 -0.73 4.37 -5.11
CA ASN A 71 -1.91 3.59 -4.80
C ASN A 71 -3.14 4.45 -5.06
N CYS A 72 -3.92 4.07 -6.08
CA CYS A 72 -5.15 4.74 -6.47
C CYS A 72 -6.33 3.89 -6.03
N ARG A 73 -7.25 4.48 -5.29
CA ARG A 73 -8.52 3.87 -4.88
C ARG A 73 -9.64 4.75 -5.36
N PHE A 74 -10.56 4.15 -6.09
CA PHE A 74 -11.75 4.83 -6.60
C PHE A 74 -12.97 4.05 -6.14
N LYS A 75 -13.97 4.75 -5.64
CA LYS A 75 -15.22 4.18 -5.18
C LYS A 75 -16.38 4.88 -5.87
N ASP A 76 -17.32 4.11 -6.39
CA ASP A 76 -18.51 4.61 -7.04
C ASP A 76 -19.77 3.91 -6.52
N GLY A 77 -20.91 4.56 -6.62
CA GLY A 77 -22.21 4.04 -6.16
C GLY A 77 -22.47 4.17 -4.66
N TYR A 78 -21.59 4.84 -3.90
CA TYR A 78 -21.79 5.07 -2.47
C TYR A 78 -22.67 6.30 -2.25
N THR A 79 -23.81 6.13 -1.53
CA THR A 79 -24.72 7.22 -1.20
C THR A 79 -24.09 8.20 -0.22
N GLY A 80 -24.42 9.50 -0.37
CA GLY A 80 -23.98 10.54 0.56
C GLY A 80 -22.74 11.32 0.14
N GLY A 81 -22.37 11.30 -1.16
CA GLY A 81 -21.26 12.12 -1.68
C GLY A 81 -19.87 11.63 -1.27
N LEU A 82 -19.78 10.44 -0.70
CA LEU A 82 -18.54 9.85 -0.21
C LEU A 82 -17.90 8.89 -1.22
N ASN A 83 -17.82 9.35 -2.46
CA ASN A 83 -16.90 8.77 -3.43
C ASN A 83 -15.50 9.22 -3.02
N ASN A 84 -14.91 8.53 -2.04
CA ASN A 84 -13.56 8.83 -1.59
C ASN A 84 -12.57 8.26 -2.61
N ASN A 85 -12.33 9.05 -3.64
CA ASN A 85 -11.23 8.79 -4.55
C ASN A 85 -9.95 9.27 -3.88
N GLU A 86 -8.99 8.34 -3.75
CA GLU A 86 -7.75 8.58 -3.05
C GLU A 86 -6.59 8.15 -3.92
N VAL A 87 -5.62 9.03 -4.11
CA VAL A 87 -4.36 8.73 -4.78
C VAL A 87 -3.22 8.99 -3.81
N LEU A 88 -2.67 7.92 -3.26
CA LEU A 88 -1.51 7.99 -2.37
C LEU A 88 -0.24 7.77 -3.16
N TRP A 89 0.60 8.78 -3.20
CA TRP A 89 1.90 8.70 -3.85
C TRP A 89 3.01 8.97 -2.84
N ASN A 90 3.90 7.99 -2.69
CA ASN A 90 5.08 8.07 -1.84
C ASN A 90 6.34 7.95 -2.67
N ALA A 91 7.41 8.60 -2.24
CA ALA A 91 8.71 8.49 -2.88
C ALA A 91 9.82 8.44 -1.83
N GLN A 92 10.90 7.77 -2.17
CA GLN A 92 12.06 7.59 -1.32
C GLN A 92 13.33 7.61 -2.14
N ILE A 93 14.34 8.29 -1.64
CA ILE A 93 15.71 8.19 -2.10
C ILE A 93 16.60 7.72 -0.95
N SER A 94 17.48 6.78 -1.22
CA SER A 94 18.43 6.29 -0.24
C SER A 94 19.84 6.23 -0.82
N LYS A 95 20.81 6.47 0.02
CA LYS A 95 22.24 6.34 -0.31
C LYS A 95 22.95 5.55 0.76
N ASN A 96 23.66 4.51 0.33
CA ASN A 96 24.60 3.82 1.20
C ASN A 96 25.95 4.51 1.11
N PHE A 97 26.61 4.63 2.23
CA PHE A 97 27.93 5.25 2.37
C PHE A 97 28.71 4.52 3.47
N LEU A 98 29.98 4.92 3.68
CA LEU A 98 30.96 4.25 4.52
C LEU A 98 31.44 2.91 3.97
N LYS A 99 32.55 2.41 4.55
CA LYS A 99 33.11 1.11 4.16
C LYS A 99 32.10 0.00 4.41
N ASN A 100 31.99 -0.90 3.48
CA ASN A 100 31.07 -2.04 3.50
C ASN A 100 29.57 -1.65 3.58
N ASN A 101 29.21 -0.47 3.08
CA ASN A 101 27.80 0.01 3.10
C ASN A 101 27.19 0.03 4.50
N SER A 102 28.02 0.27 5.53
CA SER A 102 27.56 0.24 6.92
C SER A 102 26.69 1.44 7.31
N GLY A 103 26.74 2.54 6.56
CA GLY A 103 25.87 3.69 6.75
C GLY A 103 24.84 3.83 5.63
N THR A 104 23.62 4.14 5.97
CA THR A 104 22.55 4.46 5.01
C THR A 104 21.84 5.72 5.45
N ILE A 105 21.71 6.68 4.55
CA ILE A 105 20.79 7.81 4.70
C ILE A 105 19.62 7.63 3.75
N ARG A 106 18.42 7.95 4.23
CA ARG A 106 17.19 7.78 3.48
C ARG A 106 16.28 8.97 3.71
N PHE A 107 15.85 9.57 2.61
CA PHE A 107 14.77 10.56 2.58
C PHE A 107 13.52 9.91 2.06
N LYS A 108 12.41 10.09 2.76
CA LYS A 108 11.11 9.57 2.37
C LYS A 108 10.07 10.66 2.46
N ILE A 109 9.23 10.77 1.43
CA ILE A 109 8.07 11.65 1.38
C ILE A 109 6.84 10.75 1.29
N TYR A 110 5.88 11.00 2.17
CA TYR A 110 4.60 10.32 2.20
C TYR A 110 3.50 11.27 1.72
N ASP A 111 2.55 10.70 0.97
CA ASP A 111 1.38 11.39 0.46
C ASP A 111 1.72 12.73 -0.21
N ILE A 112 2.51 12.66 -1.30
CA ILE A 112 2.98 13.82 -2.06
C ILE A 112 1.80 14.67 -2.56
N LEU A 113 0.69 14.03 -2.90
CA LEU A 113 -0.52 14.68 -3.44
C LEU A 113 -1.45 15.22 -2.35
N LYS A 114 -1.19 14.92 -1.06
CA LYS A 114 -2.02 15.32 0.08
C LYS A 114 -3.47 14.85 -0.03
N GLN A 115 -3.66 13.61 -0.50
CA GLN A 115 -4.99 13.04 -0.75
C GLN A 115 -5.35 11.91 0.22
N GLN A 116 -4.54 11.65 1.23
CA GLN A 116 -4.85 10.63 2.23
C GLN A 116 -6.16 10.97 2.94
N SER A 117 -7.15 10.09 2.81
CA SER A 117 -8.43 10.23 3.50
C SER A 117 -8.32 9.77 4.95
N SER A 118 -8.86 10.59 5.87
CA SER A 118 -9.03 10.20 7.28
C SER A 118 -10.32 9.44 7.54
N LEU A 119 -11.21 9.36 6.54
CA LEU A 119 -12.52 8.73 6.67
C LEU A 119 -12.53 7.36 5.98
N SER A 120 -12.92 6.33 6.74
CA SER A 120 -13.18 5.00 6.20
C SER A 120 -14.66 4.66 6.39
N ARG A 121 -15.34 4.33 5.29
CA ARG A 121 -16.72 3.86 5.35
C ARG A 121 -16.78 2.37 5.02
N SER A 122 -17.42 1.62 5.87
CA SER A 122 -17.76 0.22 5.69
C SER A 122 -19.28 0.07 5.62
N ILE A 123 -19.74 -0.64 4.61
CA ILE A 123 -21.16 -0.91 4.38
C ILE A 123 -21.36 -2.42 4.35
N SER A 124 -22.23 -2.91 5.21
CA SER A 124 -22.72 -4.28 5.21
C SER A 124 -24.23 -4.30 4.90
N GLU A 125 -24.81 -5.48 4.81
CA GLU A 125 -26.25 -5.67 4.52
C GLU A 125 -27.17 -4.93 5.50
N THR A 126 -26.75 -4.79 6.75
CA THR A 126 -27.58 -4.28 7.85
C THR A 126 -26.98 -3.06 8.53
N MET A 127 -25.73 -2.71 8.24
CA MET A 127 -25.02 -1.66 8.95
C MET A 127 -24.15 -0.83 8.01
N MET A 128 -24.16 0.47 8.23
CA MET A 128 -23.20 1.40 7.67
C MET A 128 -22.39 1.98 8.84
N SER A 129 -21.06 1.86 8.74
CA SER A 129 -20.14 2.36 9.74
C SER A 129 -19.18 3.35 9.12
N ASP A 130 -19.11 4.55 9.67
CA ASP A 130 -18.11 5.57 9.36
C ASP A 130 -17.08 5.59 10.47
N THR A 131 -15.84 5.44 10.10
CA THR A 131 -14.71 5.54 11.03
C THR A 131 -13.80 6.67 10.59
N GLU A 132 -13.64 7.66 11.44
CA GLU A 132 -12.69 8.76 11.22
C GLU A 132 -11.40 8.47 11.99
N TYR A 133 -10.27 8.57 11.28
CA TYR A 133 -8.95 8.38 11.86
C TYR A 133 -8.22 9.72 11.88
N ASN A 134 -7.45 9.96 12.92
CA ASN A 134 -6.52 11.07 12.91
C ASN A 134 -5.28 10.66 12.12
N THR A 135 -5.25 10.99 10.83
CA THR A 135 -4.14 10.68 9.94
C THR A 135 -3.19 11.86 9.84
N LEU A 136 -1.90 11.55 9.81
CA LEU A 136 -0.91 12.54 9.41
C LEU A 136 -1.08 12.79 7.90
N GLY A 137 -1.24 14.04 7.52
CA GLY A 137 -1.20 14.43 6.10
C GLY A 137 0.20 14.21 5.51
N SER A 138 0.48 14.86 4.38
CA SER A 138 1.78 14.77 3.73
C SER A 138 2.92 15.15 4.68
N TYR A 139 3.91 14.30 4.80
CA TYR A 139 5.11 14.53 5.63
C TYR A 139 6.35 13.92 5.00
N PHE A 140 7.50 14.43 5.40
CA PHE A 140 8.78 13.84 5.03
C PHE A 140 9.51 13.30 6.25
N MET A 141 10.36 12.32 6.02
CA MET A 141 11.12 11.65 7.05
C MET A 141 12.56 11.44 6.59
N VAL A 142 13.49 11.67 7.48
CA VAL A 142 14.91 11.39 7.28
C VAL A 142 15.32 10.26 8.22
N HIS A 143 15.84 9.19 7.64
CA HIS A 143 16.35 8.05 8.39
C HIS A 143 17.86 7.98 8.22
N PHE A 144 18.54 7.82 9.33
CA PHE A 144 19.94 7.44 9.37
C PHE A 144 20.07 6.06 9.99
N VAL A 145 20.67 5.13 9.27
CA VAL A 145 20.86 3.75 9.72
C VAL A 145 22.36 3.44 9.69
N TYR A 146 22.89 2.99 10.81
CA TYR A 146 24.25 2.49 10.90
C TYR A 146 24.23 1.03 11.32
N ARG A 147 24.90 0.18 10.53
CA ARG A 147 25.03 -1.25 10.81
C ARG A 147 26.37 -1.53 11.45
N PHE A 148 26.34 -1.91 12.71
CA PHE A 148 27.51 -2.42 13.41
C PHE A 148 27.75 -3.87 12.98
N ASN A 149 28.84 -4.14 12.27
CA ASN A 149 29.31 -5.51 12.13
C ASN A 149 29.97 -5.89 13.47
N THR A 150 29.24 -6.54 14.35
CA THR A 150 29.85 -7.28 15.44
C THR A 150 30.76 -8.32 14.83
N LEU A 151 32.06 -8.16 15.06
CA LEU A 151 33.10 -9.06 14.65
C LEU A 151 32.66 -10.50 14.90
N GLY A 152 32.81 -11.33 13.86
CA GLY A 152 32.53 -12.74 13.92
C GLY A 152 33.19 -13.39 15.12
N GLY A 153 32.37 -13.84 16.06
CA GLY A 153 32.82 -14.76 17.08
C GLY A 153 33.40 -15.96 16.33
N LYS A 154 34.70 -16.23 16.55
CA LYS A 154 35.30 -17.49 16.14
C LYS A 154 34.38 -18.61 16.59
N ALA A 155 33.83 -19.34 15.65
CA ALA A 155 33.14 -20.59 15.97
C ALA A 155 34.08 -21.43 16.85
N PRO A 156 33.63 -21.93 18.01
CA PRO A 156 34.46 -22.81 18.84
C PRO A 156 34.81 -24.03 17.98
N GLY A 157 36.12 -24.22 17.78
CA GLY A 157 36.65 -25.33 17.02
C GLY A 157 36.09 -26.65 17.57
N ARG A 158 35.41 -27.39 16.72
CA ARG A 158 35.00 -28.75 16.98
C ARG A 158 36.25 -29.56 17.28
N ARG A 159 36.55 -29.84 18.54
CA ARG A 159 37.52 -30.86 18.91
C ARG A 159 36.91 -32.20 18.45
N GLY A 160 37.56 -32.83 17.49
CA GLY A 160 37.28 -34.20 17.11
C GLY A 160 37.64 -35.12 18.27
N PRO A 161 36.94 -36.26 18.42
CA PRO A 161 37.26 -37.29 19.40
C PRO A 161 38.59 -37.95 19.00
N GLY A 162 39.51 -37.97 19.97
CA GLY A 162 40.70 -38.84 19.92
C GLY A 162 40.37 -40.28 20.29
#